data_1fb1b512f65ae97c2e8d6a532559957c
#
_entry.id   1fb1b512f65ae97c2e8d6a532559957c
#
_cell.length_a   1.000
_cell.length_b   1.000
_cell.length_c   1.000
_cell.angle_alpha   90.00
_cell.angle_beta   90.00
_cell.angle_gamma   90.00
#
_symmetry.space_group_name_H-M   'P 1'
#
loop_
_entity.id
_entity.type
_entity.pdbx_description
1 polymer ?
#
loop_
_entity_poly.entity_id
_entity_poly.type
_entity_poly.pdbx_seq_one_letter_code
_entity_poly.pdbx_strand_id
1 'polypeptide(L)'
;MKNLSQTFLLLLLQVFVFSTHAQKNKAFTPKEVYQSKDLIITQIADNSFLHVSYHQTNDFGNVPCNGLVVRNGHEVIVFDTPTKDNSAEELIKWVTETLHCQIKAVIPTHFHTDCLGGLNAFHQHNIPSYASFKTIELAKEDKMPVPQNGFKDLLTLKVGKKQATARFFGEGHTKDNVVGYFAPDDVMFGGCLIKEIDASKGYLGDANVAEWSATVEKVKAAYPKAKIVIPGHGEYGNQSLLDYTIQLFK
;
A
#
# COMPACT_ATOMS: atom_id res chain seq x y z
N MET A 1 51.71 -39.04 -60.86
CA MET A 1 51.02 -39.73 -59.75
C MET A 1 50.88 -38.68 -58.67
N LYS A 2 49.67 -38.15 -58.48
CA LYS A 2 49.36 -37.01 -57.53
C LYS A 2 48.83 -37.57 -56.25
N ASN A 3 49.53 -37.31 -55.11
CA ASN A 3 49.07 -37.62 -53.76
C ASN A 3 48.08 -36.55 -53.30
N LEU A 4 46.86 -36.96 -53.05
CA LEU A 4 45.81 -36.12 -52.37
C LEU A 4 46.00 -36.23 -50.84
N SER A 5 46.39 -35.12 -50.23
CA SER A 5 46.38 -34.96 -48.77
C SER A 5 44.98 -34.59 -48.36
N GLN A 6 44.33 -35.45 -47.56
CA GLN A 6 43.07 -35.18 -46.88
C GLN A 6 43.34 -34.49 -45.57
N THR A 7 43.01 -33.20 -45.51
CA THR A 7 43.05 -32.45 -44.24
C THR A 7 41.71 -32.64 -43.53
N PHE A 8 41.72 -33.32 -42.39
CA PHE A 8 40.58 -33.54 -41.49
C PHE A 8 40.43 -32.29 -40.64
N LEU A 9 39.37 -31.50 -40.87
CA LEU A 9 39.01 -30.33 -40.09
C LEU A 9 38.13 -30.78 -38.88
N LEU A 10 38.72 -30.87 -37.67
CA LEU A 10 37.98 -31.11 -36.42
C LEU A 10 37.28 -29.82 -36.00
N LEU A 11 35.95 -29.79 -36.13
CA LEU A 11 35.10 -28.75 -35.56
C LEU A 11 34.89 -29.06 -34.08
N LEU A 12 35.56 -28.33 -33.19
CA LEU A 12 35.29 -28.35 -31.73
C LEU A 12 34.01 -27.55 -31.45
N LEU A 13 32.92 -28.26 -31.21
CA LEU A 13 31.66 -27.68 -30.72
C LEU A 13 31.82 -27.35 -29.23
N GLN A 14 32.09 -26.08 -28.89
CA GLN A 14 32.06 -25.63 -27.50
C GLN A 14 30.61 -25.48 -27.06
N VAL A 15 30.13 -26.44 -26.28
CA VAL A 15 28.84 -26.37 -25.58
C VAL A 15 28.99 -25.42 -24.39
N PHE A 16 28.53 -24.17 -24.55
CA PHE A 16 28.36 -23.24 -23.42
C PHE A 16 27.20 -23.71 -22.57
N VAL A 17 27.51 -24.39 -21.47
CA VAL A 17 26.51 -24.67 -20.42
C VAL A 17 26.26 -23.40 -19.64
N PHE A 18 25.18 -22.68 -19.96
CA PHE A 18 24.69 -21.61 -19.12
C PHE A 18 24.11 -22.22 -17.84
N SER A 19 24.90 -22.22 -16.77
CA SER A 19 24.40 -22.50 -15.43
C SER A 19 23.49 -21.36 -15.02
N THR A 20 22.18 -21.50 -15.21
CA THR A 20 21.17 -20.60 -14.61
C THR A 20 21.17 -20.87 -13.11
N HIS A 21 21.95 -20.10 -12.36
CA HIS A 21 21.79 -20.04 -10.91
C HIS A 21 20.43 -19.39 -10.67
N ALA A 22 19.42 -20.19 -10.40
CA ALA A 22 18.18 -19.73 -9.83
C ALA A 22 18.51 -19.15 -8.45
N GLN A 23 18.66 -17.84 -8.37
CA GLN A 23 18.83 -17.13 -7.11
C GLN A 23 17.55 -17.41 -6.30
N LYS A 24 17.63 -18.27 -5.29
CA LYS A 24 16.54 -18.48 -4.32
C LYS A 24 16.27 -17.11 -3.69
N ASN A 25 15.20 -16.45 -4.10
CA ASN A 25 14.74 -15.24 -3.44
C ASN A 25 14.49 -15.61 -1.98
N LYS A 26 15.39 -15.16 -1.10
CA LYS A 26 15.21 -15.31 0.34
C LYS A 26 13.95 -14.52 0.70
N ALA A 27 12.99 -15.18 1.33
CA ALA A 27 11.77 -14.51 1.80
C ALA A 27 12.19 -13.33 2.70
N PHE A 28 11.56 -12.17 2.48
CA PHE A 28 11.80 -11.00 3.33
C PHE A 28 11.32 -11.31 4.75
N THR A 29 12.14 -10.98 5.75
CA THR A 29 11.75 -11.11 7.16
C THR A 29 11.35 -9.74 7.68
N PRO A 30 10.08 -9.54 8.07
CA PRO A 30 9.62 -8.28 8.61
C PRO A 30 10.43 -7.84 9.84
N LYS A 31 10.64 -6.53 9.96
CA LYS A 31 11.42 -5.95 11.05
C LYS A 31 10.78 -4.66 11.53
N GLU A 32 10.48 -4.56 12.83
CA GLU A 32 10.14 -3.29 13.45
C GLU A 32 11.35 -2.35 13.38
N VAL A 33 11.14 -1.15 12.85
CA VAL A 33 12.20 -0.16 12.58
C VAL A 33 11.99 1.14 13.35
N TYR A 34 10.80 1.32 13.93
CA TYR A 34 10.46 2.43 14.81
C TYR A 34 9.30 2.06 15.73
N GLN A 35 9.37 2.47 16.99
CA GLN A 35 8.28 2.34 17.95
C GLN A 35 8.26 3.53 18.90
N SER A 36 7.08 4.09 19.08
CA SER A 36 6.74 5.04 20.13
C SER A 36 5.42 4.63 20.81
N LYS A 37 4.89 5.49 21.67
CA LYS A 37 3.55 5.31 22.26
C LYS A 37 2.43 5.42 21.20
N ASP A 38 2.61 6.26 20.18
CA ASP A 38 1.55 6.66 19.27
C ASP A 38 1.77 6.14 17.83
N LEU A 39 2.96 5.57 17.54
CA LEU A 39 3.31 5.09 16.21
C LEU A 39 4.27 3.90 16.26
N ILE A 40 3.96 2.86 15.47
CA ILE A 40 4.85 1.73 15.21
C ILE A 40 5.11 1.67 13.71
N ILE A 41 6.36 1.42 13.29
CA ILE A 41 6.70 1.23 11.88
C ILE A 41 7.44 -0.08 11.71
N THR A 42 6.93 -0.94 10.81
CA THR A 42 7.51 -2.24 10.49
C THR A 42 7.87 -2.27 9.01
N GLN A 43 9.12 -2.54 8.69
CA GLN A 43 9.51 -2.86 7.33
C GLN A 43 8.97 -4.25 6.96
N ILE A 44 8.11 -4.33 5.95
CA ILE A 44 7.41 -5.56 5.54
C ILE A 44 7.89 -6.10 4.18
N ALA A 45 8.61 -5.28 3.41
CA ALA A 45 9.28 -5.67 2.17
C ALA A 45 10.50 -4.75 1.94
N ASP A 46 11.25 -4.97 0.85
CA ASP A 46 12.48 -4.21 0.57
C ASP A 46 12.27 -2.68 0.57
N ASN A 47 11.11 -2.23 0.09
CA ASN A 47 10.80 -0.80 -0.07
C ASN A 47 9.44 -0.41 0.52
N SER A 48 8.82 -1.27 1.31
CA SER A 48 7.49 -1.06 1.87
C SER A 48 7.51 -1.17 3.39
N PHE A 49 6.87 -0.19 4.05
CA PHE A 49 6.82 -0.08 5.50
C PHE A 49 5.36 0.10 5.93
N LEU A 50 4.87 -0.79 6.77
CA LEU A 50 3.60 -0.65 7.47
C LEU A 50 3.80 0.36 8.60
N HIS A 51 2.92 1.36 8.72
CA HIS A 51 2.83 2.16 9.93
C HIS A 51 1.49 1.89 10.62
N VAL A 52 1.51 1.85 11.94
CA VAL A 52 0.33 1.63 12.78
C VAL A 52 0.24 2.78 13.76
N SER A 53 -0.89 3.46 13.78
CA SER A 53 -1.25 4.48 14.77
C SER A 53 -2.59 4.11 15.42
N TYR A 54 -3.04 4.87 16.42
CA TYR A 54 -4.19 4.45 17.22
C TYR A 54 -5.29 5.50 17.22
N HIS A 55 -6.51 5.07 16.91
CA HIS A 55 -7.72 5.88 16.97
C HIS A 55 -8.61 5.46 18.14
N GLN A 56 -8.84 6.39 19.07
CA GLN A 56 -9.78 6.15 20.17
C GLN A 56 -11.21 6.34 19.67
N THR A 57 -11.98 5.27 19.67
CA THR A 57 -13.40 5.26 19.30
C THR A 57 -14.28 5.02 20.52
N ASN A 58 -15.56 5.39 20.42
CA ASN A 58 -16.53 5.13 21.50
C ASN A 58 -16.98 3.65 21.52
N ASP A 59 -17.11 3.03 20.32
CA ASP A 59 -17.73 1.71 20.19
C ASP A 59 -16.70 0.58 20.18
N PHE A 60 -15.47 0.85 19.69
CA PHE A 60 -14.43 -0.17 19.51
C PHE A 60 -13.17 0.06 20.36
N GLY A 61 -13.17 1.09 21.22
CA GLY A 61 -12.03 1.43 22.08
C GLY A 61 -10.84 1.99 21.28
N ASN A 62 -9.62 1.63 21.68
CA ASN A 62 -8.39 2.09 21.04
C ASN A 62 -8.03 1.17 19.85
N VAL A 63 -8.39 1.60 18.64
CA VAL A 63 -8.29 0.81 17.41
C VAL A 63 -6.94 1.06 16.74
N PRO A 64 -6.13 0.02 16.43
CA PRO A 64 -4.96 0.16 15.59
C PRO A 64 -5.38 0.44 14.13
N CYS A 65 -4.75 1.44 13.51
CA CYS A 65 -5.03 1.88 12.16
C CYS A 65 -3.75 1.80 11.33
N ASN A 66 -3.83 1.04 10.25
CA ASN A 66 -2.72 0.77 9.33
C ASN A 66 -2.59 1.86 8.27
N GLY A 67 -1.37 2.11 7.86
CA GLY A 67 -1.05 2.85 6.65
C GLY A 67 0.23 2.28 6.02
N LEU A 68 0.58 2.75 4.83
CA LEU A 68 1.70 2.21 4.07
C LEU A 68 2.63 3.33 3.59
N VAL A 69 3.93 3.19 3.85
CA VAL A 69 4.99 3.98 3.22
C VAL A 69 5.68 3.14 2.16
N VAL A 70 5.73 3.63 0.92
CA VAL A 70 6.49 3.00 -0.17
C VAL A 70 7.64 3.89 -0.60
N ARG A 71 8.83 3.29 -0.78
CA ARG A 71 10.08 3.99 -1.08
C ARG A 71 10.69 3.55 -2.40
N ASN A 72 11.28 4.50 -3.13
CA ASN A 72 12.25 4.16 -4.17
C ASN A 72 13.33 5.24 -4.26
N GLY A 73 14.60 4.83 -4.05
CA GLY A 73 15.71 5.76 -3.86
C GLY A 73 15.51 6.63 -2.62
N HIS A 74 15.53 7.94 -2.79
CA HIS A 74 15.33 8.93 -1.72
C HIS A 74 13.93 9.55 -1.72
N GLU A 75 12.95 8.92 -2.36
CA GLU A 75 11.58 9.40 -2.42
C GLU A 75 10.61 8.38 -1.82
N VAL A 76 9.57 8.87 -1.16
CA VAL A 76 8.48 8.06 -0.61
C VAL A 76 7.11 8.62 -0.97
N ILE A 77 6.12 7.74 -1.01
CA ILE A 77 4.69 8.05 -1.00
C ILE A 77 4.08 7.36 0.22
N VAL A 78 3.17 8.05 0.89
CA VAL A 78 2.44 7.55 2.05
C VAL A 78 0.99 7.29 1.65
N PHE A 79 0.44 6.12 1.97
CA PHE A 79 -0.98 5.81 1.92
C PHE A 79 -1.53 5.85 3.33
N ASP A 80 -2.58 6.60 3.52
CA ASP A 80 -3.21 7.03 4.76
C ASP A 80 -2.27 7.75 5.73
N THR A 81 -2.78 8.74 6.42
CA THR A 81 -2.04 9.41 7.49
C THR A 81 -2.16 8.63 8.78
N PRO A 82 -1.22 8.74 9.72
CA PRO A 82 -1.52 8.43 11.11
C PRO A 82 -2.77 9.18 11.58
N THR A 83 -3.44 8.63 12.59
CA THR A 83 -4.77 9.07 13.05
C THR A 83 -4.81 10.47 13.69
N LYS A 84 -3.63 11.07 13.97
CA LYS A 84 -3.47 12.38 14.62
C LYS A 84 -2.25 13.11 14.10
N ASP A 85 -2.26 14.44 14.18
CA ASP A 85 -1.14 15.29 13.74
C ASP A 85 0.17 14.94 14.46
N ASN A 86 0.17 14.67 15.77
CA ASN A 86 1.40 14.32 16.50
C ASN A 86 2.04 13.01 16.00
N SER A 87 1.27 11.96 15.77
CA SER A 87 1.80 10.70 15.19
C SER A 87 2.18 10.85 13.71
N ALA A 88 1.53 11.77 12.99
CA ALA A 88 1.92 12.13 11.63
C ALA A 88 3.27 12.88 11.61
N GLU A 89 3.52 13.80 12.56
CA GLU A 89 4.82 14.45 12.74
C GLU A 89 5.94 13.43 13.03
N GLU A 90 5.67 12.41 13.86
CA GLU A 90 6.63 11.33 14.11
C GLU A 90 6.95 10.55 12.83
N LEU A 91 5.94 10.23 12.01
CA LEU A 91 6.12 9.55 10.73
C LEU A 91 6.94 10.40 9.76
N ILE A 92 6.61 11.70 9.61
CA ILE A 92 7.32 12.64 8.76
C ILE A 92 8.79 12.72 9.18
N LYS A 93 9.04 12.89 10.49
CA LYS A 93 10.38 12.94 11.05
C LYS A 93 11.16 11.64 10.80
N TRP A 94 10.54 10.47 11.03
CA TRP A 94 11.18 9.19 10.76
C TRP A 94 11.57 9.05 9.28
N VAL A 95 10.68 9.44 8.34
CA VAL A 95 10.99 9.40 6.91
C VAL A 95 12.13 10.34 6.55
N THR A 96 12.14 11.56 7.09
CA THR A 96 13.14 12.58 6.71
C THR A 96 14.48 12.38 7.40
N GLU A 97 14.49 12.07 8.69
CA GLU A 97 15.71 12.00 9.50
C GLU A 97 16.30 10.59 9.60
N THR A 98 15.49 9.53 9.54
CA THR A 98 15.96 8.13 9.67
C THR A 98 16.09 7.45 8.30
N LEU A 99 15.07 7.53 7.44
CA LEU A 99 15.17 7.01 6.07
C LEU A 99 15.95 7.92 5.13
N HIS A 100 16.17 9.20 5.52
CA HIS A 100 16.78 10.25 4.67
C HIS A 100 16.08 10.36 3.32
N CYS A 101 14.73 10.36 3.34
CA CYS A 101 13.88 10.41 2.17
C CYS A 101 12.99 11.65 2.16
N GLN A 102 12.61 12.09 0.95
CA GLN A 102 11.61 13.13 0.73
C GLN A 102 10.23 12.49 0.56
N ILE A 103 9.23 12.97 1.30
CA ILE A 103 7.84 12.59 1.06
C ILE A 103 7.31 13.37 -0.14
N LYS A 104 6.94 12.66 -1.22
CA LYS A 104 6.43 13.25 -2.46
C LYS A 104 4.94 13.50 -2.43
N ALA A 105 4.21 12.68 -1.70
CA ALA A 105 2.77 12.78 -1.57
C ALA A 105 2.26 11.94 -0.40
N VAL A 106 1.09 12.31 0.12
CA VAL A 106 0.23 11.47 0.95
C VAL A 106 -1.09 11.22 0.21
N ILE A 107 -1.59 9.99 0.28
CA ILE A 107 -2.79 9.53 -0.44
C ILE A 107 -3.74 8.89 0.58
N PRO A 108 -4.67 9.64 1.18
CA PRO A 108 -5.77 9.07 1.97
C PRO A 108 -6.66 8.17 1.11
N THR A 109 -6.99 6.98 1.65
CA THR A 109 -7.79 5.99 0.92
C THR A 109 -9.30 6.23 1.02
N HIS A 110 -9.76 6.90 2.08
CA HIS A 110 -11.14 7.34 2.26
C HIS A 110 -11.22 8.50 3.26
N PHE A 111 -12.44 9.01 3.53
CA PHE A 111 -12.63 10.27 4.25
C PHE A 111 -12.61 10.19 5.78
N HIS A 112 -12.49 9.01 6.39
CA HIS A 112 -12.53 8.87 7.86
C HIS A 112 -11.23 9.33 8.55
N THR A 113 -11.33 9.49 9.88
CA THR A 113 -10.24 9.98 10.74
C THR A 113 -8.99 9.10 10.69
N ASP A 114 -9.16 7.79 10.53
CA ASP A 114 -8.04 6.83 10.43
C ASP A 114 -7.18 7.02 9.18
N CYS A 115 -7.70 7.75 8.17
CA CYS A 115 -6.97 8.11 6.96
C CYS A 115 -6.59 9.58 6.86
N LEU A 116 -7.40 10.47 7.46
CA LEU A 116 -7.25 11.94 7.33
C LEU A 116 -6.77 12.63 8.60
N GLY A 117 -6.77 11.95 9.76
CA GLY A 117 -6.59 12.60 11.06
C GLY A 117 -5.26 13.33 11.24
N GLY A 118 -4.20 12.90 10.58
CA GLY A 118 -2.88 13.53 10.59
C GLY A 118 -2.57 14.39 9.36
N LEU A 119 -3.55 14.67 8.49
CA LEU A 119 -3.30 15.33 7.21
C LEU A 119 -2.79 16.76 7.35
N ASN A 120 -3.20 17.47 8.40
CA ASN A 120 -2.74 18.84 8.64
C ASN A 120 -1.21 18.90 8.86
N ALA A 121 -0.62 17.93 9.55
CA ALA A 121 0.83 17.86 9.72
C ALA A 121 1.53 17.75 8.36
N PHE A 122 1.07 16.91 7.46
CA PHE A 122 1.62 16.83 6.09
C PHE A 122 1.52 18.18 5.36
N HIS A 123 0.36 18.86 5.45
CA HIS A 123 0.19 20.17 4.81
C HIS A 123 1.10 21.24 5.41
N GLN A 124 1.35 21.24 6.73
CA GLN A 124 2.27 22.16 7.40
C GLN A 124 3.72 21.97 6.91
N HIS A 125 4.11 20.76 6.54
CA HIS A 125 5.38 20.45 5.91
C HIS A 125 5.40 20.64 4.38
N ASN A 126 4.35 21.26 3.80
CA ASN A 126 4.19 21.44 2.35
C ASN A 126 4.23 20.12 1.55
N ILE A 127 3.80 19.01 2.15
CA ILE A 127 3.67 17.72 1.48
C ILE A 127 2.31 17.69 0.81
N PRO A 128 2.25 17.55 -0.54
CA PRO A 128 0.98 17.53 -1.26
C PRO A 128 0.17 16.28 -0.96
N SER A 129 -1.14 16.44 -0.84
CA SER A 129 -2.09 15.35 -0.66
C SER A 129 -2.94 15.13 -1.90
N TYR A 130 -3.26 13.87 -2.17
CA TYR A 130 -4.09 13.43 -3.30
C TYR A 130 -5.16 12.46 -2.82
N ALA A 131 -6.41 12.66 -3.22
CA ALA A 131 -7.50 11.74 -2.91
C ALA A 131 -8.51 11.69 -4.06
N SER A 132 -9.45 10.73 -4.01
CA SER A 132 -10.55 10.76 -4.96
C SER A 132 -11.36 12.07 -4.82
N PHE A 133 -11.97 12.57 -5.90
CA PHE A 133 -12.85 13.72 -5.77
C PHE A 133 -13.97 13.49 -4.76
N LYS A 134 -14.41 12.24 -4.62
CA LYS A 134 -15.45 11.86 -3.64
C LYS A 134 -14.94 11.94 -2.21
N THR A 135 -13.69 11.53 -1.95
CA THR A 135 -13.05 11.71 -0.63
C THR A 135 -12.96 13.18 -0.25
N ILE A 136 -12.60 14.06 -1.21
CA ILE A 136 -12.53 15.51 -0.99
C ILE A 136 -13.91 16.09 -0.65
N GLU A 137 -14.96 15.64 -1.35
CA GLU A 137 -16.35 16.05 -1.09
C GLU A 137 -16.78 15.65 0.32
N LEU A 138 -16.66 14.35 0.67
CA LEU A 138 -17.06 13.82 1.96
C LEU A 138 -16.24 14.40 3.13
N ALA A 139 -14.93 14.59 2.94
CA ALA A 139 -14.08 15.24 3.95
C ALA A 139 -14.56 16.68 4.26
N LYS A 140 -15.03 17.44 3.26
CA LYS A 140 -15.61 18.77 3.48
C LYS A 140 -16.94 18.71 4.23
N GLU A 141 -17.82 17.77 3.86
CA GLU A 141 -19.12 17.56 4.53
C GLU A 141 -18.92 17.23 6.00
N ASP A 142 -17.97 16.35 6.34
CA ASP A 142 -17.67 15.91 7.70
C ASP A 142 -16.68 16.83 8.45
N LYS A 143 -16.30 17.96 7.84
CA LYS A 143 -15.35 18.93 8.42
C LYS A 143 -14.00 18.32 8.79
N MET A 144 -13.59 17.29 8.06
CA MET A 144 -12.28 16.67 8.18
C MET A 144 -11.21 17.50 7.45
N PRO A 145 -9.91 17.29 7.73
CA PRO A 145 -8.84 17.84 6.92
C PRO A 145 -9.03 17.45 5.43
N VAL A 146 -8.97 18.45 4.53
CA VAL A 146 -9.36 18.25 3.11
C VAL A 146 -8.12 18.03 2.25
N PRO A 147 -8.03 16.92 1.50
CA PRO A 147 -6.95 16.70 0.54
C PRO A 147 -6.93 17.78 -0.56
N GLN A 148 -5.72 18.16 -1.00
CA GLN A 148 -5.50 19.32 -1.89
C GLN A 148 -5.78 19.02 -3.36
N ASN A 149 -5.47 17.80 -3.82
CA ASN A 149 -5.53 17.43 -5.23
C ASN A 149 -6.47 16.24 -5.43
N GLY A 150 -7.39 16.38 -6.39
CA GLY A 150 -8.39 15.35 -6.67
C GLY A 150 -8.04 14.50 -7.89
N PHE A 151 -8.43 13.24 -7.87
CA PHE A 151 -8.47 12.36 -9.04
C PHE A 151 -9.82 11.63 -9.12
N LYS A 152 -10.15 11.10 -10.30
CA LYS A 152 -11.44 10.42 -10.50
C LYS A 152 -11.34 8.91 -10.13
N ASP A 153 -10.74 8.12 -11.00
CA ASP A 153 -10.77 6.66 -10.89
C ASP A 153 -9.38 6.06 -10.60
N LEU A 154 -8.33 6.67 -11.14
CA LEU A 154 -6.95 6.19 -11.03
C LEU A 154 -5.98 7.36 -10.89
N LEU A 155 -5.13 7.27 -9.88
CA LEU A 155 -3.97 8.10 -9.69
C LEU A 155 -2.72 7.26 -9.90
N THR A 156 -1.74 7.79 -10.64
CA THR A 156 -0.39 7.22 -10.75
C THR A 156 0.62 8.30 -10.42
N LEU A 157 1.39 8.09 -9.37
CA LEU A 157 2.46 9.00 -8.96
C LEU A 157 3.83 8.33 -9.08
N LYS A 158 4.82 9.11 -9.50
CA LYS A 158 6.21 8.67 -9.49
C LYS A 158 6.78 8.71 -8.07
N VAL A 159 7.55 7.69 -7.73
CA VAL A 159 8.39 7.61 -6.54
C VAL A 159 9.76 7.09 -7.00
N GLY A 160 10.76 7.98 -7.04
CA GLY A 160 12.03 7.70 -7.69
C GLY A 160 11.87 7.29 -9.15
N LYS A 161 12.37 6.09 -9.49
CA LYS A 161 12.24 5.48 -10.84
C LYS A 161 11.03 4.55 -10.98
N LYS A 162 10.20 4.45 -9.94
CA LYS A 162 9.03 3.55 -9.89
C LYS A 162 7.75 4.36 -9.81
N GLN A 163 6.63 3.65 -9.70
CA GLN A 163 5.30 4.24 -9.59
C GLN A 163 4.51 3.57 -8.47
N ALA A 164 3.71 4.36 -7.78
CA ALA A 164 2.65 3.91 -6.89
C ALA A 164 1.31 4.34 -7.49
N THR A 165 0.27 3.53 -7.32
CA THR A 165 -1.06 3.82 -7.82
C THR A 165 -2.09 3.80 -6.71
N ALA A 166 -3.14 4.64 -6.83
CA ALA A 166 -4.36 4.55 -6.04
C ALA A 166 -5.54 4.45 -7.01
N ARG A 167 -6.45 3.48 -6.79
CA ARG A 167 -7.54 3.22 -7.71
C ARG A 167 -8.86 2.95 -6.99
N PHE A 168 -9.93 3.56 -7.50
CA PHE A 168 -11.30 3.27 -7.13
C PHE A 168 -11.82 2.06 -7.92
N PHE A 169 -12.41 1.08 -7.23
CA PHE A 169 -12.99 -0.12 -7.84
C PHE A 169 -14.50 -0.22 -7.65
N GLY A 170 -15.04 0.59 -6.79
CA GLY A 170 -16.44 0.60 -6.38
C GLY A 170 -16.58 0.95 -4.91
N GLU A 171 -17.82 1.07 -4.47
CA GLU A 171 -18.16 1.33 -3.08
C GLU A 171 -18.00 0.06 -2.23
N GLY A 172 -17.85 0.21 -0.92
CA GLY A 172 -17.75 -0.90 0.02
C GLY A 172 -17.78 -0.39 1.45
N HIS A 173 -16.62 -0.25 2.11
CA HIS A 173 -16.51 0.35 3.44
C HIS A 173 -17.06 1.79 3.46
N THR A 174 -16.75 2.53 2.42
CA THR A 174 -17.30 3.87 2.15
C THR A 174 -17.61 4.01 0.66
N LYS A 175 -18.22 5.12 0.26
CA LYS A 175 -18.53 5.44 -1.14
C LYS A 175 -17.34 5.92 -1.95
N ASP A 176 -16.20 6.19 -1.30
CA ASP A 176 -15.02 6.84 -1.88
C ASP A 176 -13.75 5.98 -1.77
N ASN A 177 -13.81 4.82 -1.15
CA ASN A 177 -12.64 4.00 -0.84
C ASN A 177 -11.80 3.64 -2.08
N VAL A 178 -10.50 3.94 -2.03
CA VAL A 178 -9.53 3.57 -3.05
C VAL A 178 -8.53 2.55 -2.50
N VAL A 179 -7.89 1.81 -3.40
CA VAL A 179 -6.86 0.81 -3.07
C VAL A 179 -5.51 1.28 -3.59
N GLY A 180 -4.50 1.28 -2.73
CA GLY A 180 -3.12 1.56 -3.08
C GLY A 180 -2.39 0.32 -3.61
N TYR A 181 -1.48 0.48 -4.58
CA TYR A 181 -0.63 -0.62 -5.05
C TYR A 181 0.78 -0.14 -5.41
N PHE A 182 1.77 -0.91 -4.96
CA PHE A 182 3.18 -0.69 -5.26
C PHE A 182 3.78 -1.97 -5.86
N ALA A 183 3.87 -2.00 -7.19
CA ALA A 183 4.28 -3.17 -7.96
C ALA A 183 5.72 -3.68 -7.67
N PRO A 184 6.71 -2.82 -7.32
CA PRO A 184 8.07 -3.32 -7.05
C PRO A 184 8.15 -4.36 -5.93
N ASP A 185 7.28 -4.25 -4.92
CA ASP A 185 7.21 -5.20 -3.80
C ASP A 185 5.97 -6.10 -3.85
N ASP A 186 5.13 -5.97 -4.90
CA ASP A 186 3.82 -6.63 -5.00
C ASP A 186 2.93 -6.39 -3.75
N VAL A 187 2.98 -5.16 -3.19
CA VAL A 187 2.23 -4.76 -2.00
C VAL A 187 0.97 -4.01 -2.40
N MET A 188 -0.15 -4.45 -1.83
CA MET A 188 -1.46 -3.80 -1.91
C MET A 188 -1.82 -3.21 -0.55
N PHE A 189 -2.22 -1.94 -0.54
CA PHE A 189 -2.87 -1.30 0.60
C PHE A 189 -4.37 -1.23 0.33
N GLY A 190 -5.11 -2.12 0.96
CA GLY A 190 -6.55 -2.22 0.79
C GLY A 190 -7.34 -1.23 1.65
N GLY A 191 -6.69 -0.65 2.68
CA GLY A 191 -7.39 0.18 3.65
C GLY A 191 -8.58 -0.53 4.28
N CYS A 192 -9.55 0.20 4.77
CA CYS A 192 -10.72 -0.34 5.46
C CYS A 192 -11.70 -1.11 4.55
N LEU A 193 -11.50 -1.04 3.22
CA LEU A 193 -12.22 -1.90 2.26
C LEU A 193 -11.89 -3.38 2.47
N ILE A 194 -10.69 -3.71 2.94
CA ILE A 194 -10.23 -5.08 3.17
C ILE A 194 -10.20 -5.38 4.67
N LYS A 195 -10.69 -6.56 5.04
CA LYS A 195 -10.72 -7.04 6.42
C LYS A 195 -9.60 -8.07 6.66
N GLU A 196 -9.04 -8.07 7.87
CA GLU A 196 -8.19 -9.16 8.31
C GLU A 196 -8.98 -10.46 8.49
N ILE A 197 -8.29 -11.59 8.61
CA ILE A 197 -8.95 -12.88 8.87
C ILE A 197 -9.62 -12.85 10.25
N ASP A 198 -10.80 -13.43 10.34
CA ASP A 198 -11.66 -13.51 11.52
C ASP A 198 -12.22 -12.17 12.04
N ALA A 199 -11.98 -11.06 11.34
CA ALA A 199 -12.58 -9.78 11.67
C ALA A 199 -14.10 -9.78 11.47
N SER A 200 -14.82 -9.03 12.29
CA SER A 200 -16.23 -8.70 12.04
C SER A 200 -16.40 -7.69 10.90
N LYS A 201 -17.64 -7.45 10.50
CA LYS A 201 -17.96 -6.40 9.51
C LYS A 201 -17.55 -4.99 9.96
N GLY A 202 -17.47 -4.74 11.29
CA GLY A 202 -17.09 -3.47 11.88
C GLY A 202 -18.14 -2.38 11.69
N TYR A 203 -17.69 -1.11 11.61
CA TYR A 203 -18.57 0.04 11.37
C TYR A 203 -19.15 0.02 9.95
N LEU A 204 -20.45 0.18 9.83
CA LEU A 204 -21.21 0.09 8.59
C LEU A 204 -22.02 1.38 8.27
N GLY A 205 -21.88 2.44 9.08
CA GLY A 205 -22.69 3.65 8.95
C GLY A 205 -22.58 4.32 7.57
N ASP A 206 -21.40 4.26 6.94
CA ASP A 206 -21.13 4.88 5.63
C ASP A 206 -20.95 3.83 4.51
N ALA A 207 -21.20 2.54 4.84
CA ALA A 207 -20.89 1.44 3.94
C ALA A 207 -21.98 1.22 2.89
N ASN A 208 -21.56 0.82 1.68
CA ASN A 208 -22.41 0.15 0.72
C ASN A 208 -22.17 -1.37 0.81
N VAL A 209 -22.86 -2.01 1.76
CA VAL A 209 -22.69 -3.44 2.04
C VAL A 209 -23.05 -4.30 0.82
N ALA A 210 -24.03 -3.88 0.01
CA ALA A 210 -24.49 -4.64 -1.17
C ALA A 210 -23.42 -4.71 -2.27
N GLU A 211 -22.60 -3.66 -2.41
CA GLU A 211 -21.54 -3.60 -3.43
C GLU A 211 -20.18 -4.12 -2.94
N TRP A 212 -19.99 -4.25 -1.63
CA TRP A 212 -18.68 -4.49 -1.03
C TRP A 212 -17.99 -5.75 -1.57
N SER A 213 -18.67 -6.89 -1.56
CA SER A 213 -18.13 -8.16 -2.07
C SER A 213 -17.71 -8.03 -3.55
N ALA A 214 -18.60 -7.49 -4.41
CA ALA A 214 -18.34 -7.31 -5.84
C ALA A 214 -17.17 -6.34 -6.10
N THR A 215 -17.02 -5.30 -5.26
CA THR A 215 -15.89 -4.37 -5.33
C THR A 215 -14.57 -5.08 -5.02
N VAL A 216 -14.52 -5.91 -3.98
CA VAL A 216 -13.31 -6.67 -3.63
C VAL A 216 -12.97 -7.74 -4.67
N GLU A 217 -13.97 -8.35 -5.32
CA GLU A 217 -13.74 -9.25 -6.46
C GLU A 217 -13.03 -8.54 -7.63
N LYS A 218 -13.42 -7.29 -7.94
CA LYS A 218 -12.72 -6.45 -8.95
C LYS A 218 -11.28 -6.14 -8.53
N VAL A 219 -11.05 -5.82 -7.25
CA VAL A 219 -9.70 -5.58 -6.70
C VAL A 219 -8.84 -6.84 -6.89
N LYS A 220 -9.33 -8.01 -6.49
CA LYS A 220 -8.63 -9.28 -6.63
C LYS A 220 -8.27 -9.60 -8.08
N ALA A 221 -9.20 -9.40 -9.00
CA ALA A 221 -8.97 -9.60 -10.44
C ALA A 221 -7.92 -8.64 -11.01
N ALA A 222 -7.87 -7.39 -10.52
CA ALA A 222 -6.92 -6.38 -11.00
C ALA A 222 -5.49 -6.60 -10.50
N TYR A 223 -5.32 -7.19 -9.30
CA TYR A 223 -4.01 -7.38 -8.67
C TYR A 223 -3.70 -8.86 -8.34
N PRO A 224 -3.70 -9.76 -9.34
CA PRO A 224 -3.48 -11.19 -9.09
C PRO A 224 -2.07 -11.52 -8.58
N LYS A 225 -1.14 -10.57 -8.69
CA LYS A 225 0.27 -10.71 -8.25
C LYS A 225 0.53 -10.13 -6.85
N ALA A 226 -0.46 -9.51 -6.19
CA ALA A 226 -0.26 -8.97 -4.85
C ALA A 226 0.13 -10.09 -3.88
N LYS A 227 1.33 -9.97 -3.31
CA LYS A 227 1.90 -10.92 -2.34
C LYS A 227 1.59 -10.50 -0.91
N ILE A 228 1.58 -9.20 -0.67
CA ILE A 228 1.27 -8.60 0.62
C ILE A 228 0.00 -7.77 0.44
N VAL A 229 -0.99 -8.02 1.27
CA VAL A 229 -2.26 -7.29 1.33
C VAL A 229 -2.39 -6.70 2.73
N ILE A 230 -2.55 -5.39 2.83
CA ILE A 230 -2.64 -4.66 4.09
C ILE A 230 -4.08 -4.17 4.25
N PRO A 231 -4.83 -4.62 5.28
CA PRO A 231 -6.14 -4.08 5.61
C PRO A 231 -6.00 -2.74 6.35
N GLY A 232 -7.07 -1.99 6.51
CA GLY A 232 -7.07 -0.74 7.29
C GLY A 232 -6.84 -0.95 8.79
N HIS A 233 -7.19 -2.13 9.30
CA HIS A 233 -7.03 -2.52 10.70
C HIS A 233 -6.57 -3.96 10.80
N GLY A 234 -5.80 -4.28 11.85
CA GLY A 234 -5.34 -5.63 12.17
C GLY A 234 -4.15 -6.10 11.33
N GLU A 235 -3.97 -7.40 11.25
CA GLU A 235 -2.80 -8.02 10.66
C GLU A 235 -2.84 -8.01 9.13
N TYR A 236 -1.71 -7.65 8.49
CA TYR A 236 -1.55 -7.82 7.06
C TYR A 236 -1.33 -9.30 6.69
N GLY A 237 -1.61 -9.64 5.45
CA GLY A 237 -1.48 -11.01 4.97
C GLY A 237 -1.23 -11.07 3.47
N ASN A 238 -1.96 -11.95 2.79
CA ASN A 238 -1.88 -12.16 1.36
C ASN A 238 -3.29 -12.12 0.72
N GLN A 239 -3.45 -12.69 -0.46
CA GLN A 239 -4.74 -12.76 -1.19
C GLN A 239 -5.89 -13.38 -0.36
N SER A 240 -5.60 -14.15 0.70
CA SER A 240 -6.63 -14.73 1.56
C SER A 240 -7.48 -13.68 2.28
N LEU A 241 -6.93 -12.47 2.54
CA LEU A 241 -7.70 -11.37 3.11
C LEU A 241 -8.80 -10.89 2.15
N LEU A 242 -8.51 -10.89 0.84
CA LEU A 242 -9.49 -10.55 -0.19
C LEU A 242 -10.60 -11.61 -0.22
N ASP A 243 -10.22 -12.91 -0.19
CA ASP A 243 -11.17 -14.00 -0.17
C ASP A 243 -12.07 -13.96 1.07
N TYR A 244 -11.46 -13.72 2.23
CA TYR A 244 -12.20 -13.55 3.48
C TYR A 244 -13.19 -12.38 3.40
N THR A 245 -12.74 -11.22 2.94
CA THR A 245 -13.60 -10.03 2.81
C THR A 245 -14.75 -10.27 1.85
N ILE A 246 -14.50 -10.90 0.70
CA ILE A 246 -15.54 -11.30 -0.26
C ILE A 246 -16.60 -12.18 0.42
N GLN A 247 -16.19 -13.18 1.19
CA GLN A 247 -17.13 -14.08 1.88
C GLN A 247 -17.89 -13.39 3.01
N LEU A 248 -17.24 -12.52 3.77
CA LEU A 248 -17.83 -11.79 4.89
C LEU A 248 -18.99 -10.90 4.44
N PHE A 249 -18.93 -10.36 3.22
CA PHE A 249 -19.94 -9.42 2.68
C PHE A 249 -20.85 -10.03 1.59
N LYS A 250 -20.80 -11.32 1.35
CA LYS A 250 -21.82 -12.06 0.62
C LYS A 250 -23.02 -12.31 1.52
#